data_3ecb104901d6343a0954205bfecb0e0e
#
_entry.id   3ecb104901d6343a0954205bfecb0e0e
#
_cell.length_a   1.000
_cell.length_b   1.000
_cell.length_c   1.000
_cell.angle_alpha   90.00
_cell.angle_beta   90.00
_cell.angle_gamma   90.00
#
_symmetry.space_group_name_H-M   'P 1'
#
loop_
_entity.id
_entity.type
_entity.pdbx_description
1 polymer ?
#
loop_
_entity_poly.entity_id
_entity_poly.type
_entity_poly.pdbx_seq_one_letter_code
_entity_poly.pdbx_strand_id
1 'polypeptide(L)'
;MGKAKTVGTLFSGNDLKKLIFPLIIEQILAVSVGMVDTMMVSSAGEAATSGVSLVDIINVLIINIFAAVATGGAVVASQYLGQKRKDRACQSADQLILVTGVVALVIMTLSILFRWQILNLIYKGVTEEVMKNAVIYLTISAISYPFLAVYNSCAALFRSMGNSKISMQASIIMNVINVIGDALFIFGFHWSVAGAAGAS
;
A
#
# COMPACT_ATOMS: atom_id res chain seq x y z
N MET A 1 -3.01 -54.79 -3.13
CA MET A 1 -2.20 -53.65 -3.58
C MET A 1 -3.16 -52.50 -3.92
N GLY A 2 -3.40 -51.56 -2.99
CA GLY A 2 -4.28 -50.44 -3.19
C GLY A 2 -3.60 -49.40 -4.07
N LYS A 3 -4.22 -49.01 -5.21
CA LYS A 3 -3.80 -47.87 -6.01
C LYS A 3 -3.88 -46.60 -5.18
N ALA A 4 -2.73 -45.98 -4.89
CA ALA A 4 -2.69 -44.64 -4.33
C ALA A 4 -3.48 -43.73 -5.25
N LYS A 5 -4.60 -43.13 -4.78
CA LYS A 5 -5.30 -42.05 -5.45
C LYS A 5 -4.28 -40.91 -5.58
N THR A 6 -3.85 -40.63 -6.80
CA THR A 6 -3.14 -39.41 -7.13
C THR A 6 -4.04 -38.26 -6.70
N VAL A 7 -3.65 -37.55 -5.66
CA VAL A 7 -4.29 -36.28 -5.27
C VAL A 7 -4.11 -35.34 -6.45
N GLY A 8 -5.17 -35.12 -7.22
CA GLY A 8 -5.16 -34.20 -8.33
C GLY A 8 -4.75 -32.82 -7.82
N THR A 9 -3.82 -32.18 -8.50
CA THR A 9 -3.42 -30.80 -8.17
C THR A 9 -4.65 -29.91 -8.21
N LEU A 10 -4.97 -29.25 -7.08
CA LEU A 10 -6.13 -28.35 -6.94
C LEU A 10 -6.10 -27.17 -7.94
N PHE A 11 -4.91 -26.82 -8.45
CA PHE A 11 -4.69 -25.77 -9.43
C PHE A 11 -3.91 -26.30 -10.62
N SER A 12 -4.37 -25.97 -11.82
CA SER A 12 -3.60 -26.18 -13.04
C SER A 12 -2.41 -25.22 -13.08
N GLY A 13 -1.29 -25.63 -13.71
CA GLY A 13 -0.15 -24.73 -13.94
C GLY A 13 -0.53 -23.43 -14.67
N ASN A 14 -1.60 -23.48 -15.48
CA ASN A 14 -2.12 -22.30 -16.18
C ASN A 14 -2.90 -21.35 -15.25
N ASP A 15 -3.58 -21.89 -14.24
CA ASP A 15 -4.27 -21.08 -13.24
C ASP A 15 -3.27 -20.37 -12.33
N LEU A 16 -2.18 -21.06 -11.94
CA LEU A 16 -1.08 -20.45 -11.19
C LEU A 16 -0.40 -19.32 -11.97
N LYS A 17 -0.14 -19.48 -13.27
CA LYS A 17 0.42 -18.42 -14.10
C LYS A 17 -0.49 -17.20 -14.17
N LYS A 18 -1.80 -17.37 -14.29
CA LYS A 18 -2.78 -16.27 -14.31
C LYS A 18 -2.85 -15.50 -13.01
N LEU A 19 -2.52 -16.13 -11.88
CA LEU A 19 -2.47 -15.48 -10.56
C LEU A 19 -1.12 -14.81 -10.33
N ILE A 20 -0.02 -15.50 -10.61
CA ILE A 20 1.34 -15.05 -10.26
C ILE A 20 1.81 -13.93 -11.20
N PHE A 21 1.55 -14.02 -12.50
CA PHE A 21 2.05 -13.04 -13.46
C PHE A 21 1.57 -11.60 -13.20
N PRO A 22 0.28 -11.34 -12.91
CA PRO A 22 -0.17 -10.02 -12.51
C PRO A 22 0.50 -9.50 -11.24
N LEU A 23 0.76 -10.37 -10.25
CA LEU A 23 1.42 -9.99 -9.00
C LEU A 23 2.88 -9.59 -9.23
N ILE A 24 3.59 -10.30 -10.11
CA ILE A 24 4.96 -9.93 -10.48
C ILE A 24 4.98 -8.56 -11.15
N ILE A 25 4.07 -8.30 -12.07
CA ILE A 25 3.97 -6.98 -12.74
C ILE A 25 3.67 -5.89 -11.70
N GLU A 26 2.70 -6.11 -10.80
CA GLU A 26 2.35 -5.20 -9.73
C GLU A 26 3.59 -4.85 -8.87
N GLN A 27 4.38 -5.86 -8.50
CA GLN A 27 5.58 -5.67 -7.69
C GLN A 27 6.70 -4.93 -8.45
N ILE A 28 6.92 -5.25 -9.72
CA ILE A 28 7.91 -4.54 -10.56
C ILE A 28 7.52 -3.07 -10.70
N LEU A 29 6.25 -2.78 -10.96
CA LEU A 29 5.73 -1.41 -11.07
C LEU A 29 5.92 -0.64 -9.76
N ALA A 30 5.57 -1.22 -8.62
CA ALA A 30 5.73 -0.57 -7.32
C ALA A 30 7.20 -0.18 -7.05
N VAL A 31 8.13 -1.10 -7.32
CA VAL A 31 9.58 -0.80 -7.16
C VAL A 31 10.04 0.26 -8.15
N SER A 32 9.59 0.19 -9.42
CA SER A 32 9.99 1.16 -10.45
C SER A 32 9.49 2.57 -10.12
N VAL A 33 8.25 2.69 -9.66
CA VAL A 33 7.68 3.99 -9.27
C VAL A 33 8.40 4.55 -8.05
N GLY A 34 8.67 3.75 -7.02
CA GLY A 34 9.45 4.21 -5.87
C GLY A 34 10.84 4.71 -6.22
N MET A 35 11.50 4.12 -7.25
CA MET A 35 12.76 4.66 -7.77
C MET A 35 12.58 6.01 -8.46
N VAL A 36 11.52 6.16 -9.27
CA VAL A 36 11.21 7.42 -9.96
C VAL A 36 10.89 8.51 -8.95
N ASP A 37 10.07 8.23 -7.94
CA ASP A 37 9.72 9.18 -6.86
C ASP A 37 10.97 9.66 -6.13
N THR A 38 11.87 8.73 -5.77
CA THR A 38 13.15 9.07 -5.13
C THR A 38 14.01 9.98 -6.01
N MET A 39 14.07 9.72 -7.33
CA MET A 39 14.80 10.57 -8.28
C MET A 39 14.16 11.95 -8.39
N MET A 40 12.84 12.04 -8.44
CA MET A 40 12.12 13.32 -8.51
C MET A 40 12.32 14.14 -7.24
N VAL A 41 12.17 13.52 -6.06
CA VAL A 41 12.40 14.21 -4.77
C VAL A 41 13.85 14.65 -4.62
N SER A 42 14.82 13.91 -5.15
CA SER A 42 16.25 14.30 -5.08
C SER A 42 16.53 15.63 -5.77
N SER A 43 15.72 16.01 -6.76
CA SER A 43 15.83 17.32 -7.42
C SER A 43 15.43 18.49 -6.49
N ALA A 44 14.70 18.22 -5.41
CA ALA A 44 14.28 19.24 -4.44
C ALA A 44 15.34 19.52 -3.34
N GLY A 45 16.46 18.81 -3.37
CA GLY A 45 17.61 19.02 -2.47
C GLY A 45 17.79 17.91 -1.43
N GLU A 46 18.96 17.90 -0.80
CA GLU A 46 19.39 16.85 0.13
C GLU A 46 18.51 16.76 1.38
N ALA A 47 18.14 17.91 1.96
CA ALA A 47 17.28 17.95 3.15
C ALA A 47 15.85 17.43 2.86
N ALA A 48 15.33 17.70 1.66
CA ALA A 48 14.05 17.18 1.21
C ALA A 48 14.08 15.66 1.05
N THR A 49 15.08 15.15 0.32
CA THR A 49 15.26 13.72 0.08
C THR A 49 15.46 12.95 1.38
N SER A 50 16.28 13.48 2.29
CA SER A 50 16.50 12.87 3.61
C SER A 50 15.21 12.82 4.42
N GLY A 51 14.43 13.92 4.46
CA GLY A 51 13.16 13.98 5.17
C GLY A 51 12.13 12.97 4.67
N VAL A 52 12.00 12.84 3.35
CA VAL A 52 11.12 11.85 2.70
C VAL A 52 11.58 10.43 3.03
N SER A 53 12.85 10.11 2.85
CA SER A 53 13.39 8.77 3.11
C SER A 53 13.18 8.29 4.54
N LEU A 54 13.27 9.20 5.53
CA LEU A 54 12.99 8.87 6.94
C LEU A 54 11.53 8.44 7.13
N VAL A 55 10.60 9.14 6.50
CA VAL A 55 9.17 8.85 6.63
C VAL A 55 8.76 7.61 5.81
N ASP A 56 9.42 7.36 4.69
CA ASP A 56 9.12 6.19 3.85
C ASP A 56 9.31 4.88 4.60
N ILE A 57 10.28 4.81 5.50
CA ILE A 57 10.46 3.63 6.37
C ILE A 57 9.20 3.42 7.25
N ILE A 58 8.63 4.50 7.78
CA ILE A 58 7.40 4.46 8.58
C ILE A 58 6.21 4.08 7.69
N ASN A 59 6.09 4.68 6.51
CA ASN A 59 5.03 4.39 5.56
C ASN A 59 5.03 2.92 5.14
N VAL A 60 6.20 2.35 4.81
CA VAL A 60 6.36 0.94 4.44
C VAL A 60 5.87 0.04 5.59
N LEU A 61 6.21 0.35 6.84
CA LEU A 61 5.74 -0.41 8.00
C LEU A 61 4.20 -0.37 8.09
N ILE A 62 3.60 0.81 7.97
CA ILE A 62 2.14 1.00 8.06
C ILE A 62 1.42 0.28 6.91
N ILE A 63 1.93 0.40 5.68
CA ILE A 63 1.37 -0.30 4.52
C ILE A 63 1.43 -1.81 4.70
N ASN A 64 2.52 -2.35 5.26
CA ASN A 64 2.63 -3.78 5.56
C ASN A 64 1.62 -4.23 6.63
N ILE A 65 1.33 -3.40 7.63
CA ILE A 65 0.27 -3.68 8.61
C ILE A 65 -1.08 -3.77 7.91
N PHE A 66 -1.42 -2.79 7.05
CA PHE A 66 -2.68 -2.83 6.28
C PHE A 66 -2.76 -4.07 5.38
N ALA A 67 -1.66 -4.40 4.68
CA ALA A 67 -1.60 -5.58 3.82
C ALA A 67 -1.78 -6.89 4.59
N ALA A 68 -1.21 -7.00 5.80
CA ALA A 68 -1.36 -8.17 6.67
C ALA A 68 -2.81 -8.34 7.14
N VAL A 69 -3.44 -7.26 7.63
CA VAL A 69 -4.85 -7.28 8.07
C VAL A 69 -5.77 -7.61 6.88
N ALA A 70 -5.53 -6.96 5.73
CA ALA A 70 -6.28 -7.18 4.50
C ALA A 70 -6.19 -8.64 4.03
N THR A 71 -5.00 -9.22 4.04
CA THR A 71 -4.77 -10.62 3.64
C THR A 71 -5.46 -11.58 4.60
N GLY A 72 -5.35 -11.35 5.90
CA GLY A 72 -6.01 -12.18 6.92
C GLY A 72 -7.53 -12.20 6.76
N GLY A 73 -8.17 -11.04 6.57
CA GLY A 73 -9.61 -10.95 6.35
C GLY A 73 -10.06 -11.52 5.00
N ALA A 74 -9.27 -11.34 3.94
CA ALA A 74 -9.56 -11.91 2.63
C ALA A 74 -9.53 -13.45 2.64
N VAL A 75 -8.67 -14.07 3.46
CA VAL A 75 -8.67 -15.53 3.66
C VAL A 75 -9.99 -15.99 4.26
N VAL A 76 -10.55 -15.29 5.24
CA VAL A 76 -11.86 -15.64 5.84
C VAL A 76 -12.97 -15.55 4.80
N ALA A 77 -13.02 -14.45 4.01
CA ALA A 77 -14.00 -14.29 2.95
C ALA A 77 -13.90 -15.39 1.89
N SER A 78 -12.68 -15.76 1.49
CA SER A 78 -12.46 -16.83 0.50
C SER A 78 -12.86 -18.21 1.01
N GLN A 79 -12.68 -18.51 2.30
CA GLN A 79 -13.16 -19.75 2.91
C GLN A 79 -14.69 -19.88 2.84
N TYR A 80 -15.43 -18.80 3.14
CA TYR A 80 -16.89 -18.81 2.97
C TYR A 80 -17.31 -18.96 1.51
N LEU A 81 -16.56 -18.35 0.59
CA LEU A 81 -16.82 -18.48 -0.84
C LEU A 81 -16.60 -19.93 -1.30
N GLY A 82 -15.54 -20.60 -0.83
CA GLY A 82 -15.27 -22.03 -1.09
C GLY A 82 -16.37 -22.94 -0.55
N GLN A 83 -17.03 -22.57 0.57
CA GLN A 83 -18.18 -23.26 1.13
C GLN A 83 -19.50 -22.92 0.41
N LYS A 84 -19.46 -22.14 -0.69
CA LYS A 84 -20.64 -21.66 -1.43
C LYS A 84 -21.59 -20.78 -0.60
N ARG A 85 -21.13 -20.22 0.50
CA ARG A 85 -21.90 -19.35 1.40
C ARG A 85 -21.66 -17.89 1.04
N LYS A 86 -22.22 -17.44 -0.10
CA LYS A 86 -21.98 -16.10 -0.66
C LYS A 86 -22.33 -14.97 0.33
N ASP A 87 -23.45 -15.11 1.04
CA ASP A 87 -23.88 -14.06 2.00
C ASP A 87 -22.84 -13.83 3.11
N ARG A 88 -22.26 -14.93 3.64
CA ARG A 88 -21.21 -14.85 4.65
C ARG A 88 -19.91 -14.32 4.08
N ALA A 89 -19.59 -14.65 2.84
CA ALA A 89 -18.42 -14.10 2.15
C ALA A 89 -18.54 -12.58 1.97
N CYS A 90 -19.70 -12.07 1.52
CA CYS A 90 -19.97 -10.65 1.41
C CYS A 90 -19.89 -9.94 2.77
N GLN A 91 -20.55 -10.48 3.81
CA GLN A 91 -20.48 -9.94 5.17
C GLN A 91 -19.03 -9.86 5.69
N SER A 92 -18.22 -10.88 5.42
CA SER A 92 -16.79 -10.88 5.81
C SER A 92 -15.99 -9.83 5.05
N ALA A 93 -16.29 -9.60 3.76
CA ALA A 93 -15.67 -8.57 2.95
C ALA A 93 -16.02 -7.17 3.46
N ASP A 94 -17.30 -6.92 3.76
CA ASP A 94 -17.76 -5.63 4.31
C ASP A 94 -17.12 -5.35 5.68
N GLN A 95 -17.06 -6.36 6.56
CA GLN A 95 -16.39 -6.26 7.85
C GLN A 95 -14.89 -5.98 7.70
N LEU A 96 -14.22 -6.63 6.74
CA LEU A 96 -12.81 -6.38 6.47
C LEU A 96 -12.57 -4.92 6.09
N ILE A 97 -13.33 -4.38 5.14
CA ILE A 97 -13.19 -2.99 4.68
C ILE A 97 -13.47 -2.03 5.84
N LEU A 98 -14.49 -2.29 6.64
CA LEU A 98 -14.83 -1.46 7.79
C LEU A 98 -13.73 -1.48 8.85
N VAL A 99 -13.26 -2.67 9.24
CA VAL A 99 -12.22 -2.81 10.28
C VAL A 99 -10.91 -2.17 9.83
N THR A 100 -10.47 -2.43 8.59
CA THR A 100 -9.24 -1.81 8.06
C THR A 100 -9.37 -0.30 7.94
N GLY A 101 -10.53 0.21 7.54
CA GLY A 101 -10.82 1.64 7.49
C GLY A 101 -10.75 2.29 8.88
N VAL A 102 -11.37 1.67 9.89
CA VAL A 102 -11.30 2.17 11.28
C VAL A 102 -9.88 2.15 11.82
N VAL A 103 -9.15 1.05 11.62
CA VAL A 103 -7.74 0.95 12.02
C VAL A 103 -6.90 2.02 11.34
N ALA A 104 -7.11 2.26 10.05
CA ALA A 104 -6.39 3.29 9.32
C ALA A 104 -6.71 4.70 9.81
N LEU A 105 -7.97 5.00 10.14
CA LEU A 105 -8.36 6.29 10.76
C LEU A 105 -7.69 6.50 12.12
N VAL A 106 -7.58 5.46 12.93
CA VAL A 106 -6.87 5.53 14.21
C VAL A 106 -5.38 5.80 13.99
N ILE A 107 -4.74 5.04 13.08
CA ILE A 107 -3.32 5.23 12.75
C ILE A 107 -3.08 6.62 12.16
N MET A 108 -3.93 7.10 11.24
CA MET A 108 -3.88 8.45 10.69
C MET A 108 -3.92 9.50 11.81
N THR A 109 -4.90 9.41 12.70
CA THR A 109 -5.09 10.35 13.80
C THR A 109 -3.89 10.37 14.74
N LEU A 110 -3.38 9.20 15.14
CA LEU A 110 -2.20 9.06 15.97
C LEU A 110 -0.94 9.62 15.28
N SER A 111 -0.76 9.32 13.99
CA SER A 111 0.38 9.81 13.20
C SER A 111 0.38 11.34 13.13
N ILE A 112 -0.78 11.97 12.91
CA ILE A 112 -0.90 13.44 12.83
C ILE A 112 -0.72 14.08 14.19
N LEU A 113 -1.34 13.55 15.25
CA LEU A 113 -1.24 14.11 16.60
C LEU A 113 0.17 13.99 17.17
N PHE A 114 0.84 12.86 16.97
CA PHE A 114 2.14 12.56 17.54
C PHE A 114 3.29 12.66 16.55
N ARG A 115 3.11 13.32 15.38
CA ARG A 115 4.11 13.43 14.31
C ARG A 115 5.49 13.86 14.77
N TRP A 116 5.57 14.89 15.63
CA TRP A 116 6.83 15.38 16.18
C TRP A 116 7.46 14.37 17.15
N GLN A 117 6.64 13.77 18.01
CA GLN A 117 7.11 12.81 19.01
C GLN A 117 7.61 11.53 18.33
N ILE A 118 6.88 11.03 17.32
CA ILE A 118 7.26 9.84 16.55
C ILE A 118 8.61 10.07 15.86
N LEU A 119 8.76 11.17 15.14
CA LEU A 119 9.99 11.44 14.39
C LEU A 119 11.16 11.73 15.33
N ASN A 120 10.98 12.49 16.41
CA ASN A 120 12.04 12.75 17.38
C ASN A 120 12.46 11.51 18.20
N LEU A 121 11.53 10.56 18.42
CA LEU A 121 11.83 9.31 19.11
C LEU A 121 12.68 8.39 18.26
N ILE A 122 12.36 8.31 16.96
CA ILE A 122 13.02 7.38 16.01
C ILE A 122 14.33 7.98 15.52
N TYR A 123 14.35 9.29 15.20
CA TYR A 123 15.45 9.97 14.53
C TYR A 123 16.05 11.07 15.42
N LYS A 124 17.06 10.70 16.23
CA LYS A 124 17.81 11.63 17.06
C LYS A 124 18.98 12.24 16.29
N GLY A 125 19.18 13.57 16.44
CA GLY A 125 20.34 14.24 15.85
C GLY A 125 20.20 14.65 14.37
N VAL A 126 18.99 14.62 13.83
CA VAL A 126 18.67 15.08 12.47
C VAL A 126 18.56 16.61 12.48
N THR A 127 18.99 17.27 11.39
CA THR A 127 18.91 18.73 11.27
C THR A 127 17.44 19.22 11.30
N GLU A 128 17.25 20.45 11.75
CA GLU A 128 15.90 21.03 11.88
C GLU A 128 15.17 21.10 10.52
N GLU A 129 15.90 21.34 9.45
CA GLU A 129 15.35 21.42 8.08
C GLU A 129 14.84 20.05 7.60
N VAL A 130 15.62 19.00 7.78
CA VAL A 130 15.21 17.62 7.47
C VAL A 130 13.99 17.20 8.30
N MET A 131 13.96 17.56 9.58
CA MET A 131 12.84 17.27 10.47
C MET A 131 11.56 17.98 10.02
N LYS A 132 11.63 19.25 9.60
CA LYS A 132 10.47 19.98 9.04
C LYS A 132 9.93 19.30 7.81
N ASN A 133 10.79 18.91 6.88
CA ASN A 133 10.41 18.19 5.67
C ASN A 133 9.76 16.83 5.99
N ALA A 134 10.32 16.08 6.93
CA ALA A 134 9.76 14.82 7.39
C ALA A 134 8.36 14.99 8.00
N VAL A 135 8.14 16.03 8.82
CA VAL A 135 6.83 16.31 9.44
C VAL A 135 5.78 16.67 8.38
N ILE A 136 6.14 17.45 7.37
CA ILE A 136 5.24 17.80 6.27
C ILE A 136 4.86 16.53 5.51
N TYR A 137 5.84 15.76 5.09
CA TYR A 137 5.64 14.52 4.33
C TYR A 137 4.79 13.52 5.11
N LEU A 138 5.12 13.24 6.38
CA LEU A 138 4.35 12.35 7.24
C LEU A 138 2.89 12.82 7.42
N THR A 139 2.66 14.13 7.54
CA THR A 139 1.31 14.66 7.73
C THR A 139 0.44 14.42 6.50
N ILE A 140 0.98 14.67 5.31
CA ILE A 140 0.24 14.48 4.04
C ILE A 140 0.05 12.98 3.78
N SER A 141 1.10 12.17 3.92
CA SER A 141 1.02 10.71 3.76
C SER A 141 0.03 10.08 4.74
N ALA A 142 -0.05 10.56 5.99
CA ALA A 142 -1.02 10.04 6.96
C ALA A 142 -2.47 10.21 6.50
N ILE A 143 -2.80 11.29 5.79
CA ILE A 143 -4.14 11.52 5.23
C ILE A 143 -4.52 10.46 4.18
N SER A 144 -3.54 9.89 3.47
CA SER A 144 -3.79 8.84 2.48
C SER A 144 -4.03 7.45 3.09
N TYR A 145 -3.67 7.20 4.36
CA TYR A 145 -3.77 5.88 4.99
C TYR A 145 -5.15 5.22 4.91
N PRO A 146 -6.29 5.90 5.13
CA PRO A 146 -7.61 5.28 4.99
C PRO A 146 -7.88 4.79 3.56
N PHE A 147 -7.44 5.54 2.55
CA PHE A 147 -7.61 5.16 1.14
C PHE A 147 -6.73 3.95 0.80
N LEU A 148 -5.47 3.94 1.27
CA LEU A 148 -4.55 2.82 1.11
C LEU A 148 -5.06 1.55 1.81
N ALA A 149 -5.65 1.67 2.99
CA ALA A 149 -6.23 0.54 3.71
C ALA A 149 -7.41 -0.09 2.95
N VAL A 150 -8.31 0.74 2.40
CA VAL A 150 -9.41 0.28 1.55
C VAL A 150 -8.87 -0.38 0.28
N TYR A 151 -7.91 0.26 -0.39
CA TYR A 151 -7.26 -0.32 -1.57
C TYR A 151 -6.67 -1.69 -1.27
N ASN A 152 -5.85 -1.82 -0.21
CA ASN A 152 -5.24 -3.10 0.19
C ASN A 152 -6.29 -4.18 0.48
N SER A 153 -7.41 -3.82 1.13
CA SER A 153 -8.51 -4.73 1.44
C SER A 153 -9.20 -5.23 0.17
N CYS A 154 -9.55 -4.33 -0.75
CA CYS A 154 -10.14 -4.69 -2.03
C CYS A 154 -9.19 -5.54 -2.88
N ALA A 155 -7.91 -5.15 -2.98
CA ALA A 155 -6.90 -5.90 -3.71
C ALA A 155 -6.71 -7.32 -3.14
N ALA A 156 -6.67 -7.47 -1.82
CA ALA A 156 -6.58 -8.78 -1.16
C ALA A 156 -7.82 -9.65 -1.42
N LEU A 157 -9.02 -9.07 -1.38
CA LEU A 157 -10.27 -9.76 -1.70
C LEU A 157 -10.28 -10.26 -3.16
N PHE A 158 -9.92 -9.42 -4.13
CA PHE A 158 -9.87 -9.84 -5.54
C PHE A 158 -8.82 -10.93 -5.76
N ARG A 159 -7.65 -10.82 -5.14
CA ARG A 159 -6.62 -11.86 -5.20
C ARG A 159 -7.11 -13.17 -4.61
N SER A 160 -7.79 -13.13 -3.47
CA SER A 160 -8.34 -14.33 -2.81
C SER A 160 -9.44 -15.02 -3.60
N MET A 161 -10.15 -14.27 -4.45
CA MET A 161 -11.13 -14.80 -5.41
C MET A 161 -10.51 -15.31 -6.72
N GLY A 162 -9.18 -15.31 -6.83
CA GLY A 162 -8.48 -15.75 -8.03
C GLY A 162 -8.41 -14.71 -9.16
N ASN A 163 -8.76 -13.44 -8.90
CA ASN A 163 -8.76 -12.36 -9.89
C ASN A 163 -7.67 -11.30 -9.62
N SER A 164 -6.40 -11.70 -9.68
CA SER A 164 -5.27 -10.80 -9.52
C SER A 164 -5.15 -9.74 -10.62
N LYS A 165 -5.85 -9.92 -11.74
CA LYS A 165 -5.83 -8.96 -12.85
C LYS A 165 -6.44 -7.61 -12.47
N ILE A 166 -7.50 -7.60 -11.67
CA ILE A 166 -8.13 -6.35 -11.20
C ILE A 166 -7.18 -5.59 -10.27
N SER A 167 -6.53 -6.27 -9.32
CA SER A 167 -5.53 -5.67 -8.44
C SER A 167 -4.39 -5.04 -9.25
N MET A 168 -3.84 -5.76 -10.23
CA MET A 168 -2.80 -5.24 -11.12
C MET A 168 -3.26 -4.00 -11.91
N GLN A 169 -4.46 -4.01 -12.48
CA GLN A 169 -4.99 -2.87 -13.24
C GLN A 169 -5.16 -1.63 -12.34
N ALA A 170 -5.68 -1.81 -11.13
CA ALA A 170 -5.81 -0.73 -10.17
C ALA A 170 -4.42 -0.17 -9.77
N SER A 171 -3.44 -1.03 -9.54
CA SER A 171 -2.06 -0.63 -9.25
C SER A 171 -1.44 0.15 -10.42
N ILE A 172 -1.63 -0.28 -11.66
CA ILE A 172 -1.13 0.45 -12.84
C ILE A 172 -1.72 1.87 -12.88
N ILE A 173 -3.03 1.99 -12.68
CA ILE A 173 -3.71 3.30 -12.71
C ILE A 173 -3.18 4.20 -11.60
N MET A 174 -3.06 3.68 -10.37
CA MET A 174 -2.51 4.42 -9.23
C MET A 174 -1.08 4.90 -9.50
N ASN A 175 -0.22 4.01 -9.98
CA ASN A 175 1.17 4.33 -10.28
C ASN A 175 1.30 5.39 -11.39
N VAL A 176 0.47 5.33 -12.43
CA VAL A 176 0.44 6.35 -13.49
C VAL A 176 0.00 7.70 -12.94
N ILE A 177 -1.04 7.73 -12.11
CA ILE A 177 -1.52 8.96 -11.46
C ILE A 177 -0.44 9.54 -10.55
N ASN A 178 0.23 8.70 -9.75
CA ASN A 178 1.31 9.10 -8.87
C ASN A 178 2.47 9.76 -9.64
N VAL A 179 3.03 9.08 -10.65
CA VAL A 179 4.15 9.64 -11.45
C VAL A 179 3.78 10.95 -12.14
N ILE A 180 2.55 11.04 -12.69
CA ILE A 180 2.07 12.29 -13.32
C ILE A 180 1.89 13.37 -12.24
N GLY A 181 1.32 13.01 -11.09
CA GLY A 181 1.13 13.92 -9.96
C GLY A 181 2.45 14.47 -9.43
N ASP A 182 3.44 13.61 -9.21
CA ASP A 182 4.79 14.02 -8.79
C ASP A 182 5.43 14.96 -9.79
N ALA A 183 5.37 14.64 -11.08
CA ALA A 183 5.91 15.49 -12.12
C ALA A 183 5.25 16.89 -12.13
N LEU A 184 3.93 16.95 -11.97
CA LEU A 184 3.20 18.21 -11.94
C LEU A 184 3.48 19.01 -10.65
N PHE A 185 3.46 18.37 -9.50
CA PHE A 185 3.61 19.07 -8.22
C PHE A 185 5.05 19.48 -7.95
N ILE A 186 6.04 18.63 -8.28
CA ILE A 186 7.45 18.94 -8.05
C ILE A 186 7.97 19.93 -9.11
N PHE A 187 7.75 19.65 -10.39
CA PHE A 187 8.32 20.49 -11.48
C PHE A 187 7.38 21.61 -11.92
N GLY A 188 6.05 21.42 -11.91
CA GLY A 188 5.09 22.42 -12.33
C GLY A 188 4.82 23.47 -11.26
N PHE A 189 4.52 23.04 -10.03
CA PHE A 189 4.17 23.94 -8.93
C PHE A 189 5.34 24.22 -7.99
N HIS A 190 6.47 23.57 -8.13
CA HIS A 190 7.65 23.69 -7.26
C HIS A 190 7.33 23.40 -5.77
N TRP A 191 6.41 22.47 -5.52
CA TRP A 191 5.98 22.09 -4.16
C TRP A 191 6.87 21.01 -3.54
N SER A 192 8.14 20.96 -3.88
CA SER A 192 9.16 20.13 -3.21
C SER A 192 8.57 18.89 -2.50
N VAL A 193 8.80 18.75 -1.20
CA VAL A 193 8.33 17.63 -0.34
C VAL A 193 6.82 17.51 -0.28
N ALA A 194 6.10 18.64 -0.19
CA ALA A 194 4.64 18.62 -0.15
C ALA A 194 4.01 18.12 -1.46
N GLY A 195 4.68 18.38 -2.59
CA GLY A 195 4.28 17.87 -3.91
C GLY A 195 4.40 16.35 -4.00
N ALA A 196 5.52 15.80 -3.61
CA ALA A 196 5.75 14.36 -3.58
C ALA A 196 4.75 13.64 -2.66
N ALA A 197 4.52 14.17 -1.44
CA ALA A 197 3.54 13.60 -0.53
C ALA A 197 2.10 13.68 -1.03
N GLY A 198 1.76 14.73 -1.78
CA GLY A 198 0.41 14.94 -2.32
C GLY A 198 0.08 14.08 -3.53
N ALA A 199 1.10 13.61 -4.27
CA ALA A 199 0.94 12.73 -5.43
C ALA A 199 0.94 11.23 -5.03
N SER A 200 1.66 10.87 -3.96
CA SER A 200 1.74 9.50 -3.43
C SER A 200 0.49 9.10 -2.67
#